data_517f66e984538797f57d7a657157ed18
#
_entry.id   517f66e984538797f57d7a657157ed18
#
_cell.length_a   1.000
_cell.length_b   1.000
_cell.length_c   1.000
_cell.angle_alpha   90.00
_cell.angle_beta   90.00
_cell.angle_gamma   90.00
#
_symmetry.space_group_name_H-M   'P 1'
#
loop_
_entity.id
_entity.type
_entity.pdbx_description
1 polymer ?
#
loop_
_entity_poly.entity_id
_entity_poly.type
_entity_poly.pdbx_seq_one_letter_code
_entity_poly.pdbx_strand_id
1 'polypeptide(L)'
;MSNQLGTIAILGSGETSPNLVAVHRKLLQEIPKPVKAYMLDSPFGFQENAEQLVEKIQDFYDLSLNIKIKLASYRNIEELNTKSFFKTISLLEKADFIFAGPGSPSYASKLWVNNEIEETLFNHIKKGANALFASAAATTLGENTLPVYEIYKVGIDPYWEEGLDLLGLYGLSCTVVPHFNNREGGNHDTSFSYVGKNRMSKLMEINYSNLLGIDEHTALIISGKENTFEVYGLGQVTVINEDKTLEFKSGETYDLTTLQNHLSKSHKDKPSEINQEAKQNKSDETLRKIANLEIQIEENESNNKIFKELVTQLIDLRLKLRSEKNYEMSDMIRDILESSNIQIEDSTDKIEWKIKD
;
A
#
# COMPACT_ATOMS: atom_id res chain seq x y z
N MET A 1 22.89 -10.73 -9.80
CA MET A 1 21.82 -10.14 -10.63
C MET A 1 21.53 -8.80 -10.01
N SER A 2 21.66 -7.69 -10.74
CA SER A 2 21.24 -6.37 -10.22
C SER A 2 19.74 -6.45 -9.96
N ASN A 3 19.31 -6.30 -8.70
CA ASN A 3 17.90 -6.18 -8.37
C ASN A 3 17.38 -4.91 -9.05
N GLN A 4 16.67 -5.07 -10.16
CA GLN A 4 15.99 -3.96 -10.81
C GLN A 4 14.73 -3.65 -9.99
N LEU A 5 14.53 -2.37 -9.68
CA LEU A 5 13.33 -1.91 -9.00
C LEU A 5 12.08 -2.19 -9.84
N GLY A 6 10.97 -2.42 -9.18
CA GLY A 6 9.66 -2.55 -9.82
C GLY A 6 9.20 -1.29 -10.53
N THR A 7 8.00 -1.35 -11.11
CA THR A 7 7.34 -0.18 -11.69
C THR A 7 6.30 0.36 -10.73
N ILE A 8 6.35 1.67 -10.46
CA ILE A 8 5.36 2.36 -9.63
C ILE A 8 4.54 3.31 -10.48
N ALA A 9 3.22 3.27 -10.36
CA ALA A 9 2.33 4.28 -10.91
C ALA A 9 1.74 5.14 -9.78
N ILE A 10 1.75 6.45 -10.00
CA ILE A 10 1.27 7.45 -9.05
C ILE A 10 0.17 8.26 -9.74
N LEU A 11 -1.06 8.19 -9.22
CA LEU A 11 -2.22 8.84 -9.81
C LEU A 11 -2.64 10.06 -9.00
N GLY A 12 -2.87 11.16 -9.71
CA GLY A 12 -3.42 12.37 -9.10
C GLY A 12 -4.88 12.19 -8.65
N SER A 13 -5.70 11.50 -9.44
CA SER A 13 -7.06 11.07 -9.13
C SER A 13 -7.59 10.15 -10.22
N GLY A 14 -8.84 9.68 -10.07
CA GLY A 14 -9.54 8.93 -11.12
C GLY A 14 -9.04 7.51 -11.31
N GLU A 15 -8.62 6.84 -10.25
CA GLU A 15 -8.02 5.50 -10.24
C GLU A 15 -8.93 4.42 -10.85
N THR A 16 -10.25 4.61 -10.83
CA THR A 16 -11.22 3.72 -11.48
C THR A 16 -11.83 4.33 -12.75
N SER A 17 -11.28 5.44 -13.25
CA SER A 17 -11.80 6.12 -14.44
C SER A 17 -11.43 5.38 -15.73
N PRO A 18 -12.30 5.36 -16.75
CA PRO A 18 -12.03 4.70 -18.02
C PRO A 18 -10.74 5.18 -18.72
N ASN A 19 -10.41 6.46 -18.61
CA ASN A 19 -9.20 7.05 -19.20
C ASN A 19 -7.88 6.58 -18.57
N LEU A 20 -7.91 6.00 -17.37
CA LEU A 20 -6.71 5.48 -16.70
C LEU A 20 -6.63 3.94 -16.69
N VAL A 21 -7.59 3.22 -17.27
CA VAL A 21 -7.56 1.75 -17.40
C VAL A 21 -6.27 1.27 -18.09
N ALA A 22 -5.76 2.03 -19.06
CA ALA A 22 -4.52 1.70 -19.76
C ALA A 22 -3.28 1.67 -18.83
N VAL A 23 -3.27 2.53 -17.79
CA VAL A 23 -2.20 2.56 -16.78
C VAL A 23 -2.18 1.24 -15.99
N HIS A 24 -3.33 0.81 -15.49
CA HIS A 24 -3.45 -0.48 -14.79
C HIS A 24 -3.03 -1.65 -15.68
N ARG A 25 -3.49 -1.69 -16.94
CA ARG A 25 -3.12 -2.74 -17.88
C ARG A 25 -1.61 -2.79 -18.10
N LYS A 26 -0.96 -1.64 -18.23
CA LYS A 26 0.48 -1.56 -18.44
C LYS A 26 1.25 -2.19 -17.27
N LEU A 27 0.84 -1.95 -16.03
CA LEU A 27 1.49 -2.53 -14.86
C LEU A 27 1.23 -4.04 -14.70
N LEU A 28 0.08 -4.53 -15.19
CA LEU A 28 -0.37 -5.90 -14.98
C LEU A 28 0.00 -6.85 -16.13
N GLN A 29 0.18 -6.33 -17.35
CA GLN A 29 0.38 -7.17 -18.56
C GLN A 29 1.70 -7.93 -18.57
N GLU A 30 2.75 -7.41 -17.93
CA GLU A 30 4.07 -8.02 -17.84
C GLU A 30 4.20 -9.04 -16.71
N ILE A 31 3.20 -9.13 -15.84
CA ILE A 31 3.18 -10.04 -14.71
C ILE A 31 2.70 -11.42 -15.17
N PRO A 32 3.45 -12.51 -14.87
CA PRO A 32 3.02 -13.86 -15.17
C PRO A 32 1.66 -14.20 -14.52
N LYS A 33 0.80 -14.89 -15.25
CA LYS A 33 -0.50 -15.32 -14.71
C LYS A 33 -0.40 -16.66 -13.96
N PRO A 34 -1.19 -16.87 -12.91
CA PRO A 34 -2.16 -15.93 -12.32
C PRO A 34 -1.49 -14.82 -11.51
N VAL A 35 -1.94 -13.56 -11.71
CA VAL A 35 -1.43 -12.39 -10.99
C VAL A 35 -1.91 -12.41 -9.55
N LYS A 36 -1.00 -12.30 -8.59
CA LYS A 36 -1.32 -12.09 -7.17
C LYS A 36 -1.45 -10.59 -6.91
N ALA A 37 -2.65 -10.07 -7.14
CA ALA A 37 -2.96 -8.65 -6.94
C ALA A 37 -3.66 -8.44 -5.59
N TYR A 38 -3.16 -7.47 -4.82
CA TYR A 38 -3.74 -7.10 -3.53
C TYR A 38 -3.96 -5.61 -3.43
N MET A 39 -5.02 -5.21 -2.69
CA MET A 39 -5.30 -3.83 -2.36
C MET A 39 -5.18 -3.59 -0.86
N LEU A 40 -4.57 -2.45 -0.50
CA LEU A 40 -4.56 -1.90 0.85
C LEU A 40 -5.71 -0.89 0.99
N ASP A 41 -6.54 -1.08 2.01
CA ASP A 41 -7.70 -0.24 2.31
C ASP A 41 -7.46 0.79 3.42
N SER A 42 -6.24 0.84 3.95
CA SER A 42 -5.87 1.76 5.03
C SER A 42 -6.25 3.21 4.77
N PRO A 43 -6.07 3.81 3.57
CA PRO A 43 -6.37 5.23 3.36
C PRO A 43 -7.83 5.60 3.63
N PHE A 44 -8.77 4.67 3.46
CA PHE A 44 -10.20 4.86 3.71
C PHE A 44 -10.76 3.98 4.84
N GLY A 45 -9.89 3.32 5.60
CA GLY A 45 -10.26 2.36 6.64
C GLY A 45 -11.15 2.91 7.74
N PHE A 46 -11.11 4.22 7.99
CA PHE A 46 -11.95 4.92 8.97
C PHE A 46 -13.37 5.22 8.49
N GLN A 47 -13.67 5.02 7.20
CA GLN A 47 -14.96 5.38 6.62
C GLN A 47 -16.00 4.29 6.88
N GLU A 48 -17.23 4.69 7.21
CA GLU A 48 -18.34 3.76 7.43
C GLU A 48 -18.70 2.93 6.19
N ASN A 49 -18.42 3.46 4.99
CA ASN A 49 -18.66 2.79 3.72
C ASN A 49 -17.41 2.11 3.14
N ALA A 50 -16.40 1.80 3.96
CA ALA A 50 -15.15 1.19 3.51
C ALA A 50 -15.37 -0.11 2.72
N GLU A 51 -16.31 -0.98 3.15
CA GLU A 51 -16.65 -2.21 2.43
C GLU A 51 -17.17 -1.94 1.01
N GLN A 52 -18.04 -0.94 0.84
CA GLN A 52 -18.57 -0.57 -0.47
C GLN A 52 -17.46 -0.04 -1.41
N LEU A 53 -16.45 0.64 -0.84
CA LEU A 53 -15.29 1.10 -1.61
C LEU A 53 -14.41 -0.09 -2.04
N VAL A 54 -14.22 -1.07 -1.17
CA VAL A 54 -13.53 -2.32 -1.49
C VAL A 54 -14.22 -3.03 -2.64
N GLU A 55 -15.53 -3.28 -2.54
CA GLU A 55 -16.33 -3.93 -3.58
C GLU A 55 -16.22 -3.18 -4.92
N LYS A 56 -16.37 -1.87 -4.91
CA LYS A 56 -16.26 -1.03 -6.12
C LYS A 56 -14.90 -1.17 -6.80
N ILE A 57 -13.82 -1.22 -6.03
CA ILE A 57 -12.47 -1.39 -6.57
C ILE A 57 -12.30 -2.82 -7.11
N GLN A 58 -12.78 -3.83 -6.39
CA GLN A 58 -12.74 -5.22 -6.85
C GLN A 58 -13.52 -5.42 -8.16
N ASP A 59 -14.71 -4.85 -8.26
CA ASP A 59 -15.53 -4.84 -9.47
C ASP A 59 -14.81 -4.17 -10.65
N PHE A 60 -14.14 -3.04 -10.40
CA PHE A 60 -13.37 -2.37 -11.45
C PHE A 60 -12.24 -3.28 -11.97
N TYR A 61 -11.49 -3.93 -11.10
CA TYR A 61 -10.41 -4.84 -11.51
C TYR A 61 -10.94 -6.08 -12.22
N ASP A 62 -12.04 -6.67 -11.76
CA ASP A 62 -12.65 -7.84 -12.40
C ASP A 62 -13.24 -7.47 -13.77
N LEU A 63 -14.11 -6.46 -13.84
CA LEU A 63 -14.84 -6.11 -15.05
C LEU A 63 -13.99 -5.41 -16.13
N SER A 64 -13.05 -4.53 -15.72
CA SER A 64 -12.26 -3.73 -16.67
C SER A 64 -10.92 -4.36 -17.04
N LEU A 65 -10.36 -5.21 -16.17
CA LEU A 65 -9.01 -5.73 -16.30
C LEU A 65 -8.96 -7.27 -16.33
N ASN A 66 -10.05 -7.96 -15.98
CA ASN A 66 -10.12 -9.42 -15.80
C ASN A 66 -9.05 -9.92 -14.81
N ILE A 67 -8.90 -9.21 -13.68
CA ILE A 67 -7.99 -9.51 -12.58
C ILE A 67 -8.79 -9.53 -11.28
N LYS A 68 -8.66 -10.61 -10.51
CA LYS A 68 -9.22 -10.68 -9.17
C LYS A 68 -8.24 -10.07 -8.18
N ILE A 69 -8.50 -8.82 -7.78
CA ILE A 69 -7.73 -8.16 -6.73
C ILE A 69 -8.29 -8.55 -5.36
N LYS A 70 -7.43 -9.06 -4.48
CA LYS A 70 -7.81 -9.46 -3.12
C LYS A 70 -7.55 -8.33 -2.12
N LEU A 71 -8.29 -8.33 -1.03
CA LEU A 71 -8.09 -7.36 0.04
C LEU A 71 -6.98 -7.82 0.99
N ALA A 72 -6.01 -6.95 1.23
CA ALA A 72 -5.03 -7.00 2.32
C ALA A 72 -5.40 -5.89 3.30
N SER A 73 -6.32 -6.18 4.24
CA SER A 73 -6.94 -5.16 5.09
C SER A 73 -6.05 -4.78 6.26
N TYR A 74 -5.87 -3.48 6.47
CA TYR A 74 -5.30 -2.89 7.67
C TYR A 74 -5.90 -1.50 7.89
N ARG A 75 -6.95 -1.42 8.70
CA ARG A 75 -7.80 -0.23 8.85
C ARG A 75 -7.59 0.54 10.13
N ASN A 76 -7.01 -0.08 11.17
CA ASN A 76 -6.91 0.53 12.48
C ASN A 76 -5.54 0.24 13.11
N ILE A 77 -4.98 1.23 13.80
CA ILE A 77 -3.71 1.09 14.53
C ILE A 77 -3.80 0.02 15.64
N GLU A 78 -4.98 -0.24 16.19
CA GLU A 78 -5.20 -1.29 17.18
C GLU A 78 -5.00 -2.71 16.61
N GLU A 79 -5.02 -2.86 15.30
CA GLU A 79 -4.72 -4.14 14.64
C GLU A 79 -3.21 -4.44 14.60
N LEU A 80 -2.36 -3.46 14.87
CA LEU A 80 -0.90 -3.63 14.83
C LEU A 80 -0.47 -4.80 15.72
N ASN A 81 0.39 -5.68 15.17
CA ASN A 81 0.90 -6.89 15.82
C ASN A 81 -0.18 -7.94 16.18
N THR A 82 -1.37 -7.85 15.60
CA THR A 82 -2.39 -8.91 15.70
C THR A 82 -2.24 -9.95 14.58
N LYS A 83 -2.99 -11.05 14.68
CA LYS A 83 -3.08 -12.05 13.59
C LYS A 83 -3.53 -11.42 12.28
N SER A 84 -4.52 -10.52 12.31
CA SER A 84 -5.02 -9.80 11.13
C SER A 84 -3.92 -8.99 10.46
N PHE A 85 -3.15 -8.25 11.23
CA PHE A 85 -1.99 -7.49 10.73
C PHE A 85 -0.96 -8.40 10.05
N PHE A 86 -0.57 -9.50 10.69
CA PHE A 86 0.39 -10.44 10.10
C PHE A 86 -0.18 -11.17 8.87
N LYS A 87 -1.49 -11.39 8.79
CA LYS A 87 -2.14 -11.87 7.57
C LYS A 87 -1.98 -10.87 6.43
N THR A 88 -2.21 -9.58 6.69
CA THR A 88 -2.00 -8.50 5.72
C THR A 88 -0.55 -8.46 5.24
N ILE A 89 0.44 -8.46 6.15
CA ILE A 89 1.86 -8.51 5.78
C ILE A 89 2.16 -9.70 4.87
N SER A 90 1.71 -10.90 5.26
CA SER A 90 1.95 -12.12 4.49
C SER A 90 1.32 -12.12 3.09
N LEU A 91 0.17 -11.46 2.91
CA LEU A 91 -0.46 -11.26 1.61
C LEU A 91 0.36 -10.30 0.74
N LEU A 92 0.79 -9.17 1.31
CA LEU A 92 1.60 -8.18 0.59
C LEU A 92 2.99 -8.71 0.21
N GLU A 93 3.63 -9.52 1.05
CA GLU A 93 4.90 -10.18 0.73
C GLU A 93 4.81 -11.10 -0.50
N LYS A 94 3.67 -11.77 -0.67
CA LYS A 94 3.39 -12.66 -1.82
C LYS A 94 2.89 -11.92 -3.06
N ALA A 95 2.60 -10.62 -2.95
CA ALA A 95 2.02 -9.85 -4.03
C ALA A 95 2.98 -9.70 -5.22
N ASP A 96 2.42 -9.78 -6.43
CA ASP A 96 3.04 -9.35 -7.67
C ASP A 96 2.65 -7.90 -8.00
N PHE A 97 1.50 -7.47 -7.50
CA PHE A 97 0.95 -6.14 -7.69
C PHE A 97 0.21 -5.67 -6.43
N ILE A 98 0.51 -4.44 -5.99
CA ILE A 98 -0.17 -3.77 -4.87
C ILE A 98 -0.89 -2.52 -5.40
N PHE A 99 -2.13 -2.34 -4.96
CA PHE A 99 -2.92 -1.14 -5.16
C PHE A 99 -3.27 -0.50 -3.82
N ALA A 100 -3.13 0.83 -3.73
CA ALA A 100 -3.70 1.63 -2.64
C ALA A 100 -4.29 2.93 -3.21
N GLY A 101 -5.46 3.32 -2.71
CA GLY A 101 -6.29 4.34 -3.35
C GLY A 101 -6.59 5.56 -2.50
N PRO A 102 -7.77 6.16 -2.76
CA PRO A 102 -8.19 7.40 -2.12
C PRO A 102 -8.46 7.24 -0.64
N GLY A 103 -8.65 8.37 0.07
CA GLY A 103 -8.97 8.42 1.49
C GLY A 103 -8.34 9.62 2.18
N SER A 104 -7.76 9.41 3.38
CA SER A 104 -7.02 10.42 4.11
C SER A 104 -5.52 10.13 4.06
N PRO A 105 -4.68 11.10 3.59
CA PRO A 105 -3.23 10.95 3.59
C PRO A 105 -2.65 10.75 4.98
N SER A 106 -3.05 11.57 5.95
CA SER A 106 -2.60 11.50 7.34
C SER A 106 -2.98 10.18 8.00
N TYR A 107 -4.20 9.68 7.72
CA TYR A 107 -4.62 8.39 8.22
C TYR A 107 -3.79 7.24 7.64
N ALA A 108 -3.51 7.27 6.34
CA ALA A 108 -2.64 6.29 5.69
C ALA A 108 -1.21 6.34 6.24
N SER A 109 -0.61 7.54 6.36
CA SER A 109 0.74 7.73 6.92
C SER A 109 0.82 7.16 8.35
N LYS A 110 -0.13 7.49 9.22
CA LYS A 110 -0.20 6.97 10.59
C LYS A 110 -0.21 5.43 10.66
N LEU A 111 -0.84 4.77 9.69
CA LEU A 111 -0.93 3.30 9.64
C LEU A 111 0.28 2.63 8.98
N TRP A 112 1.03 3.34 8.13
CA TRP A 112 2.07 2.73 7.32
C TRP A 112 3.50 3.06 7.76
N VAL A 113 3.73 4.31 8.19
CA VAL A 113 5.07 4.79 8.54
C VAL A 113 5.55 4.18 9.86
N ASN A 114 6.83 3.84 9.92
CA ASN A 114 7.51 3.29 11.09
C ASN A 114 6.97 1.92 11.58
N ASN A 115 6.46 1.10 10.66
CA ASN A 115 6.07 -0.28 10.96
C ASN A 115 6.32 -1.22 9.76
N GLU A 116 5.91 -2.49 9.87
CA GLU A 116 6.18 -3.52 8.87
C GLU A 116 5.48 -3.31 7.52
N ILE A 117 4.41 -2.50 7.46
CA ILE A 117 3.80 -2.12 6.16
C ILE A 117 4.82 -1.35 5.33
N GLU A 118 5.51 -0.37 5.93
CA GLU A 118 6.56 0.39 5.25
C GLU A 118 7.63 -0.53 4.70
N GLU A 119 8.23 -1.37 5.54
CA GLU A 119 9.27 -2.33 5.13
C GLU A 119 8.78 -3.26 4.02
N THR A 120 7.54 -3.75 4.12
CA THR A 120 6.93 -4.64 3.14
C THR A 120 6.76 -3.95 1.79
N LEU A 121 6.30 -2.69 1.76
CA LEU A 121 6.18 -1.89 0.54
C LEU A 121 7.55 -1.62 -0.11
N PHE A 122 8.57 -1.27 0.69
CA PHE A 122 9.94 -1.13 0.20
C PHE A 122 10.47 -2.42 -0.42
N ASN A 123 10.30 -3.54 0.27
CA ASN A 123 10.74 -4.85 -0.21
C ASN A 123 9.97 -5.28 -1.46
N HIS A 124 8.68 -4.92 -1.57
CA HIS A 124 7.87 -5.17 -2.77
C HIS A 124 8.48 -4.51 -4.02
N ILE A 125 8.84 -3.25 -3.93
CA ILE A 125 9.48 -2.52 -5.03
C ILE A 125 10.91 -3.02 -5.30
N LYS A 126 11.70 -3.28 -4.24
CA LYS A 126 13.08 -3.79 -4.37
C LYS A 126 13.17 -5.16 -5.03
N LYS A 127 12.17 -6.02 -4.86
CA LYS A 127 12.12 -7.34 -5.54
C LYS A 127 11.65 -7.25 -7.00
N GLY A 128 11.36 -6.06 -7.52
CA GLY A 128 10.95 -5.83 -8.90
C GLY A 128 9.44 -5.96 -9.14
N ALA A 129 8.61 -6.00 -8.10
CA ALA A 129 7.16 -6.08 -8.21
C ALA A 129 6.52 -4.70 -8.44
N ASN A 130 5.34 -4.68 -9.04
CA ASN A 130 4.69 -3.44 -9.47
C ASN A 130 3.68 -2.94 -8.43
N ALA A 131 3.51 -1.60 -8.34
CA ALA A 131 2.53 -0.99 -7.46
C ALA A 131 1.84 0.22 -8.09
N LEU A 132 0.61 0.51 -7.64
CA LEU A 132 -0.13 1.69 -8.03
C LEU A 132 -0.71 2.37 -6.78
N PHE A 133 -0.39 3.65 -6.62
CA PHE A 133 -0.87 4.49 -5.53
C PHE A 133 -1.65 5.68 -6.09
N ALA A 134 -2.84 5.93 -5.55
CA ALA A 134 -3.72 7.00 -6.02
C ALA A 134 -4.13 7.95 -4.90
N SER A 135 -4.23 9.24 -5.20
CA SER A 135 -4.78 10.26 -4.31
C SER A 135 -4.11 10.22 -2.91
N ALA A 136 -4.85 9.89 -1.85
CA ALA A 136 -4.34 9.86 -0.47
C ALA A 136 -3.12 8.95 -0.31
N ALA A 137 -3.16 7.74 -0.88
CA ALA A 137 -2.02 6.83 -0.86
C ALA A 137 -0.81 7.38 -1.63
N ALA A 138 -1.03 8.11 -2.73
CA ALA A 138 0.05 8.74 -3.49
C ALA A 138 0.80 9.79 -2.67
N THR A 139 0.10 10.53 -1.81
CA THR A 139 0.69 11.59 -0.98
C THR A 139 1.72 11.05 0.01
N THR A 140 1.60 9.77 0.44
CA THR A 140 2.53 9.17 1.41
C THR A 140 3.88 8.74 0.83
N LEU A 141 4.04 8.76 -0.49
CA LEU A 141 5.20 8.13 -1.16
C LEU A 141 6.50 8.94 -1.07
N GLY A 142 6.42 10.23 -0.79
CA GLY A 142 7.58 11.12 -0.65
C GLY A 142 8.15 11.14 0.77
N GLU A 143 9.13 12.04 0.99
CA GLU A 143 9.71 12.29 2.33
C GLU A 143 8.69 12.85 3.32
N ASN A 144 7.73 13.63 2.82
CA ASN A 144 6.67 14.20 3.62
C ASN A 144 5.31 13.82 3.07
N THR A 145 4.34 13.68 3.96
CA THR A 145 2.92 13.53 3.65
C THR A 145 2.20 14.84 3.91
N LEU A 146 1.37 15.28 2.95
CA LEU A 146 0.53 16.46 3.08
C LEU A 146 -0.78 16.12 3.81
N PRO A 147 -1.02 16.61 5.04
CA PRO A 147 -2.22 16.34 5.82
C PRO A 147 -3.40 17.22 5.35
N VAL A 148 -3.93 16.85 4.17
CA VAL A 148 -4.91 17.65 3.41
C VAL A 148 -6.16 17.99 4.24
N TYR A 149 -6.75 16.99 4.91
CA TYR A 149 -8.02 17.20 5.61
C TYR A 149 -7.86 18.04 6.86
N GLU A 150 -6.76 17.91 7.57
CA GLU A 150 -6.43 18.67 8.77
C GLU A 150 -6.28 20.15 8.42
N ILE A 151 -5.58 20.45 7.31
CA ILE A 151 -5.35 21.81 6.86
C ILE A 151 -6.61 22.39 6.19
N TYR A 152 -7.24 21.64 5.29
CA TYR A 152 -8.32 22.16 4.46
C TYR A 152 -9.70 22.09 5.12
N LYS A 153 -10.03 20.98 5.78
CA LYS A 153 -11.37 20.76 6.38
C LYS A 153 -11.43 21.20 7.83
N VAL A 154 -10.41 20.88 8.64
CA VAL A 154 -10.37 21.23 10.05
C VAL A 154 -9.86 22.65 10.29
N GLY A 155 -8.98 23.14 9.41
CA GLY A 155 -8.41 24.50 9.50
C GLY A 155 -7.23 24.60 10.45
N ILE A 156 -6.50 23.50 10.66
CA ILE A 156 -5.25 23.49 11.43
C ILE A 156 -4.18 24.26 10.64
N ASP A 157 -3.27 24.92 11.33
CA ASP A 157 -2.13 25.56 10.69
C ASP A 157 -1.31 24.55 9.87
N PRO A 158 -0.80 24.95 8.69
CA PRO A 158 -0.05 24.06 7.82
C PRO A 158 1.15 23.42 8.51
N TYR A 159 1.31 22.11 8.36
CA TYR A 159 2.42 21.29 8.84
C TYR A 159 2.65 20.10 7.91
N TRP A 160 3.83 19.50 7.98
CA TRP A 160 4.14 18.26 7.28
C TRP A 160 4.06 17.06 8.22
N GLU A 161 3.55 15.95 7.75
CA GLU A 161 3.70 14.65 8.38
C GLU A 161 4.84 13.86 7.72
N GLU A 162 5.36 12.87 8.40
CA GLU A 162 6.36 11.96 7.86
C GLU A 162 5.73 11.11 6.74
N GLY A 163 6.45 10.98 5.62
CA GLY A 163 6.08 10.12 4.51
C GLY A 163 6.87 8.81 4.53
N LEU A 164 6.53 7.89 3.62
CA LEU A 164 7.23 6.63 3.45
C LEU A 164 8.62 6.79 2.81
N ASP A 165 8.88 7.88 2.10
CA ASP A 165 10.08 8.05 1.24
C ASP A 165 10.34 6.90 0.25
N LEU A 166 9.27 6.25 -0.20
CA LEU A 166 9.37 5.13 -1.15
C LEU A 166 9.99 5.55 -2.49
N LEU A 167 9.81 6.82 -2.88
CA LEU A 167 10.40 7.41 -4.08
C LEU A 167 11.91 7.60 -3.94
N GLY A 168 12.45 7.62 -2.73
CA GLY A 168 13.89 7.59 -2.47
C GLY A 168 14.60 6.39 -3.09
N LEU A 169 13.90 5.24 -3.27
CA LEU A 169 14.41 4.09 -4.01
C LEU A 169 14.78 4.42 -5.46
N TYR A 170 14.07 5.36 -6.08
CA TYR A 170 14.31 5.82 -7.44
C TYR A 170 15.23 7.05 -7.49
N GLY A 171 15.81 7.45 -6.35
CA GLY A 171 16.69 8.63 -6.24
C GLY A 171 15.91 9.94 -6.30
N LEU A 172 14.65 9.96 -5.93
CA LEU A 172 13.77 11.13 -5.92
C LEU A 172 13.50 11.58 -4.48
N SER A 173 13.89 12.81 -4.14
CA SER A 173 13.64 13.46 -2.85
C SER A 173 12.58 14.54 -3.05
N CYS A 174 11.33 14.24 -2.67
CA CYS A 174 10.20 15.15 -2.91
C CYS A 174 8.99 14.81 -2.02
N THR A 175 8.05 15.74 -2.00
CA THR A 175 6.67 15.51 -1.53
C THR A 175 5.74 15.34 -2.72
N VAL A 176 4.94 14.29 -2.74
CA VAL A 176 3.95 14.03 -3.79
C VAL A 176 2.65 14.79 -3.49
N VAL A 177 2.20 15.56 -4.47
CA VAL A 177 0.96 16.37 -4.38
C VAL A 177 0.00 15.94 -5.49
N PRO A 178 -0.90 14.96 -5.24
CA PRO A 178 -1.98 14.60 -6.16
C PRO A 178 -3.01 15.73 -6.24
N HIS A 179 -4.02 15.63 -7.11
CA HIS A 179 -5.00 16.71 -7.32
C HIS A 179 -4.35 18.10 -7.48
N PHE A 180 -3.21 18.15 -8.15
CA PHE A 180 -2.36 19.34 -8.18
C PHE A 180 -3.08 20.54 -8.79
N ASN A 181 -3.85 20.32 -9.85
CA ASN A 181 -4.62 21.30 -10.58
C ASN A 181 -6.08 21.43 -10.10
N ASN A 182 -6.44 20.93 -8.92
CA ASN A 182 -7.82 20.94 -8.43
C ASN A 182 -8.42 22.38 -8.45
N ARG A 183 -9.69 22.48 -8.89
CA ARG A 183 -10.45 23.74 -9.01
C ARG A 183 -11.88 23.63 -8.49
N GLU A 184 -12.15 22.69 -7.61
CA GLU A 184 -13.51 22.48 -7.07
C GLU A 184 -13.93 23.54 -6.04
N GLY A 185 -13.03 24.42 -5.65
CA GLY A 185 -13.24 25.41 -4.59
C GLY A 185 -14.20 26.58 -4.94
N GLY A 186 -14.65 26.66 -6.19
CA GLY A 186 -15.50 27.78 -6.63
C GLY A 186 -14.77 29.13 -6.51
N ASN A 187 -15.02 29.87 -5.42
CA ASN A 187 -14.45 31.18 -5.17
C ASN A 187 -13.12 31.18 -4.40
N HIS A 188 -12.61 30.02 -3.99
CA HIS A 188 -11.32 29.90 -3.29
C HIS A 188 -10.39 28.91 -4.01
N ASP A 189 -9.11 29.12 -3.83
CA ASP A 189 -8.07 28.28 -4.45
C ASP A 189 -8.00 26.91 -3.76
N THR A 190 -8.25 25.85 -4.50
CA THR A 190 -8.14 24.45 -4.09
C THR A 190 -7.04 23.69 -4.81
N SER A 191 -6.13 24.40 -5.52
CA SER A 191 -4.93 23.79 -6.08
C SER A 191 -4.07 23.14 -4.98
N PHE A 192 -3.11 22.31 -5.34
CA PHE A 192 -2.25 21.58 -4.41
C PHE A 192 -3.05 20.71 -3.42
N SER A 193 -3.83 19.76 -3.94
CA SER A 193 -4.66 18.86 -3.10
C SER A 193 -5.61 19.63 -2.17
N TYR A 194 -6.38 20.57 -2.67
CA TYR A 194 -7.33 21.42 -1.91
C TYR A 194 -6.69 22.43 -0.94
N VAL A 195 -5.39 22.37 -0.68
CA VAL A 195 -4.69 23.22 0.30
C VAL A 195 -4.64 24.66 -0.16
N GLY A 196 -4.45 24.90 -1.47
CA GLY A 196 -4.33 26.21 -2.08
C GLY A 196 -2.92 26.82 -1.95
N LYS A 197 -2.59 27.76 -2.83
CA LYS A 197 -1.25 28.37 -2.93
C LYS A 197 -0.77 29.00 -1.63
N ASN A 198 -1.62 29.74 -0.95
CA ASN A 198 -1.22 30.46 0.25
C ASN A 198 -0.78 29.53 1.40
N ARG A 199 -1.50 28.41 1.60
CA ARG A 199 -1.12 27.43 2.63
C ARG A 199 0.07 26.59 2.20
N MET A 200 0.18 26.27 0.90
CA MET A 200 1.35 25.59 0.35
C MET A 200 2.61 26.45 0.53
N SER A 201 2.55 27.77 0.28
CA SER A 201 3.69 28.66 0.54
C SER A 201 4.13 28.64 2.01
N LYS A 202 3.18 28.64 2.96
CA LYS A 202 3.50 28.51 4.38
C LYS A 202 4.16 27.17 4.73
N LEU A 203 3.70 26.06 4.13
CA LEU A 203 4.33 24.75 4.28
C LEU A 203 5.80 24.78 3.83
N MET A 204 6.07 25.42 2.70
CA MET A 204 7.42 25.53 2.13
C MET A 204 8.32 26.44 3.00
N GLU A 205 7.77 27.44 3.70
CA GLU A 205 8.50 28.28 4.66
C GLU A 205 8.88 27.51 5.94
N ILE A 206 8.02 26.57 6.38
CA ILE A 206 8.28 25.75 7.58
C ILE A 206 9.41 24.74 7.32
N ASN A 207 9.30 24.00 6.25
CA ASN A 207 10.30 23.04 5.80
C ASN A 207 10.19 22.89 4.28
N TYR A 208 11.23 23.35 3.58
CA TYR A 208 11.26 23.27 2.14
C TYR A 208 11.30 21.81 1.68
N SER A 209 10.50 21.48 0.68
CA SER A 209 10.51 20.20 -0.01
C SER A 209 10.31 20.42 -1.50
N ASN A 210 11.03 19.68 -2.34
CA ASN A 210 10.70 19.62 -3.75
C ASN A 210 9.29 19.03 -3.91
N LEU A 211 8.50 19.56 -4.83
CA LEU A 211 7.13 19.07 -5.07
C LEU A 211 7.06 18.28 -6.37
N LEU A 212 6.41 17.14 -6.30
CA LEU A 212 6.01 16.33 -7.44
C LEU A 212 4.48 16.40 -7.55
N GLY A 213 3.99 17.36 -8.31
CA GLY A 213 2.56 17.60 -8.54
C GLY A 213 2.03 16.71 -9.65
N ILE A 214 0.89 16.05 -9.41
CA ILE A 214 0.21 15.21 -10.40
C ILE A 214 -1.22 15.69 -10.53
N ASP A 215 -1.59 16.11 -11.73
CA ASP A 215 -2.92 16.63 -12.06
C ASP A 215 -4.00 15.56 -11.87
N GLU A 216 -5.24 15.99 -11.71
CA GLU A 216 -6.41 15.10 -11.70
C GLU A 216 -6.51 14.31 -13.00
N HIS A 217 -6.99 13.06 -12.91
CA HIS A 217 -7.09 12.13 -14.04
C HIS A 217 -5.77 11.92 -14.80
N THR A 218 -4.66 12.01 -14.09
CA THR A 218 -3.30 11.88 -14.63
C THR A 218 -2.50 10.89 -13.80
N ALA A 219 -1.62 10.16 -14.45
CA ALA A 219 -0.70 9.20 -13.83
C ALA A 219 0.74 9.48 -14.25
N LEU A 220 1.65 9.37 -13.28
CA LEU A 220 3.09 9.25 -13.48
C LEU A 220 3.46 7.77 -13.30
N ILE A 221 4.07 7.16 -14.31
CA ILE A 221 4.59 5.78 -14.25
C ILE A 221 6.10 5.84 -14.24
N ILE A 222 6.74 5.31 -13.20
CA ILE A 222 8.19 5.23 -13.07
C ILE A 222 8.61 3.77 -13.19
N SER A 223 9.41 3.45 -14.20
CA SER A 223 9.97 2.11 -14.41
C SER A 223 11.41 2.06 -13.90
N GLY A 224 11.63 1.33 -12.81
CA GLY A 224 12.99 1.10 -12.31
C GLY A 224 13.79 0.14 -13.20
N LYS A 225 13.10 -0.74 -13.96
CA LYS A 225 13.72 -1.66 -14.90
C LYS A 225 14.26 -0.95 -16.14
N GLU A 226 13.48 -0.01 -16.68
CA GLU A 226 13.83 0.72 -17.91
C GLU A 226 14.56 2.03 -17.61
N ASN A 227 14.60 2.47 -16.36
CA ASN A 227 15.12 3.76 -15.91
C ASN A 227 14.43 4.94 -16.64
N THR A 228 13.10 4.84 -16.81
CA THR A 228 12.28 5.83 -17.50
C THR A 228 11.08 6.23 -16.65
N PHE A 229 10.46 7.36 -17.02
CA PHE A 229 9.11 7.67 -16.58
C PHE A 229 8.23 8.14 -17.73
N GLU A 230 6.92 7.95 -17.55
CA GLU A 230 5.90 8.33 -18.52
C GLU A 230 4.74 9.04 -17.82
N VAL A 231 4.11 9.95 -18.54
CA VAL A 231 2.91 10.65 -18.08
C VAL A 231 1.71 10.20 -18.91
N TYR A 232 0.63 9.81 -18.25
CA TYR A 232 -0.63 9.38 -18.86
C TYR A 232 -1.80 10.19 -18.33
N GLY A 233 -2.84 10.36 -19.15
CA GLY A 233 -4.10 10.94 -18.72
C GLY A 233 -4.40 12.29 -19.33
N LEU A 234 -5.19 13.12 -18.61
CA LEU A 234 -5.77 14.36 -19.16
C LEU A 234 -4.94 15.62 -18.84
N GLY A 235 -4.09 15.56 -17.83
CA GLY A 235 -3.28 16.68 -17.35
C GLY A 235 -1.78 16.43 -17.55
N GLN A 236 -1.01 16.95 -16.61
CA GLN A 236 0.45 16.92 -16.63
C GLN A 236 1.02 16.55 -15.26
N VAL A 237 2.32 16.31 -15.23
CA VAL A 237 3.13 16.21 -14.02
C VAL A 237 3.97 17.47 -13.92
N THR A 238 3.95 18.12 -12.77
CA THR A 238 4.69 19.33 -12.48
C THR A 238 5.71 19.08 -11.38
N VAL A 239 6.97 19.36 -11.65
CA VAL A 239 8.05 19.35 -10.67
C VAL A 239 8.40 20.77 -10.28
N ILE A 240 8.42 21.04 -8.98
CA ILE A 240 8.83 22.34 -8.43
C ILE A 240 10.01 22.11 -7.50
N ASN A 241 11.13 22.77 -7.77
CA ASN A 241 12.25 22.89 -6.84
C ASN A 241 12.60 24.38 -6.65
N GLU A 242 13.60 24.69 -5.81
CA GLU A 242 14.00 26.08 -5.50
C GLU A 242 14.24 26.95 -6.74
N ASP A 243 14.79 26.35 -7.80
CA ASP A 243 15.27 27.09 -8.96
C ASP A 243 14.27 27.10 -10.12
N LYS A 244 13.44 26.05 -10.25
CA LYS A 244 12.70 25.80 -11.48
C LYS A 244 11.36 25.10 -11.25
N THR A 245 10.44 25.38 -12.17
CA THR A 245 9.25 24.57 -12.40
C THR A 245 9.38 23.89 -13.76
N LEU A 246 9.20 22.58 -13.78
CA LEU A 246 9.17 21.78 -15.01
C LEU A 246 7.81 21.10 -15.15
N GLU A 247 7.34 21.01 -16.37
CA GLU A 247 6.07 20.37 -16.71
C GLU A 247 6.31 19.26 -17.72
N PHE A 248 5.74 18.08 -17.43
CA PHE A 248 5.81 16.90 -18.28
C PHE A 248 4.38 16.54 -18.74
N LYS A 249 4.17 16.57 -20.03
CA LYS A 249 2.84 16.37 -20.64
C LYS A 249 2.55 14.89 -20.85
N SER A 250 1.26 14.56 -20.85
CA SER A 250 0.79 13.23 -21.18
C SER A 250 1.20 12.79 -22.58
N GLY A 251 1.55 11.49 -22.72
CA GLY A 251 1.89 10.84 -23.99
C GLY A 251 3.37 10.80 -24.29
N GLU A 252 4.25 11.27 -23.43
CA GLU A 252 5.70 11.28 -23.63
C GLU A 252 6.42 10.40 -22.60
N THR A 253 7.52 9.76 -23.02
CA THR A 253 8.43 8.98 -22.19
C THR A 253 9.73 9.73 -22.03
N TYR A 254 10.24 9.76 -20.81
CA TYR A 254 11.45 10.50 -20.44
C TYR A 254 12.43 9.57 -19.72
N ASP A 255 13.71 9.93 -19.76
CA ASP A 255 14.73 9.29 -18.92
C ASP A 255 14.52 9.71 -17.44
N LEU A 256 14.59 8.75 -16.52
CA LEU A 256 14.39 8.97 -15.09
C LEU A 256 15.42 9.96 -14.52
N THR A 257 16.62 10.03 -15.09
CA THR A 257 17.64 11.01 -14.71
C THR A 257 17.15 12.46 -14.80
N THR A 258 16.14 12.72 -15.66
CA THR A 258 15.52 14.04 -15.75
C THR A 258 14.82 14.42 -14.44
N LEU A 259 14.07 13.51 -13.82
CA LEU A 259 13.48 13.73 -12.49
C LEU A 259 14.55 13.76 -11.42
N GLN A 260 15.50 12.82 -11.44
CA GLN A 260 16.57 12.74 -10.44
C GLN A 260 17.40 14.03 -10.37
N ASN A 261 17.72 14.64 -11.50
CA ASN A 261 18.48 15.91 -11.55
C ASN A 261 17.72 17.10 -10.93
N HIS A 262 16.39 17.04 -10.84
CA HIS A 262 15.55 18.12 -10.32
C HIS A 262 14.98 17.82 -8.93
N LEU A 263 14.92 16.56 -8.55
CA LEU A 263 14.41 16.06 -7.27
C LEU A 263 15.48 15.36 -6.44
N SER A 264 16.78 15.62 -6.71
CA SER A 264 17.88 15.12 -5.87
C SER A 264 17.91 15.85 -4.53
N LYS A 265 18.36 15.16 -3.48
CA LYS A 265 18.59 15.79 -2.16
C LYS A 265 19.52 16.99 -2.30
N SER A 266 19.06 18.17 -1.89
CA SER A 266 19.99 19.23 -1.48
C SER A 266 20.73 18.69 -0.26
N HIS A 267 22.05 18.69 -0.28
CA HIS A 267 22.92 18.16 0.78
C HIS A 267 22.55 18.71 2.17
N LYS A 268 21.62 18.05 2.84
CA LYS A 268 21.47 18.08 4.30
C LYS A 268 21.20 16.65 4.74
N ASP A 269 22.27 15.97 5.09
CA ASP A 269 22.27 14.63 5.62
C ASP A 269 21.30 14.49 6.79
N LYS A 270 20.30 13.63 6.64
CA LYS A 270 19.79 12.82 7.74
C LYS A 270 20.04 11.37 7.36
N PRO A 271 20.89 10.65 8.10
CA PRO A 271 20.92 9.20 7.98
C PRO A 271 19.60 8.68 8.57
N SER A 272 18.77 8.13 7.74
CA SER A 272 17.70 7.24 8.20
C SER A 272 18.34 5.90 8.58
N GLU A 273 18.94 5.84 9.75
CA GLU A 273 19.10 4.57 10.45
C GLU A 273 17.69 4.19 10.92
N ILE A 274 17.03 3.35 10.15
CA ILE A 274 15.93 2.53 10.67
C ILE A 274 16.56 1.69 11.76
N ASN A 275 16.29 2.02 13.00
CA ASN A 275 16.70 1.25 14.16
C ASN A 275 15.99 -0.10 14.10
N GLN A 276 16.61 -1.07 13.42
CA GLN A 276 16.18 -2.47 13.37
C GLN A 276 16.54 -3.17 14.70
N GLU A 277 15.89 -2.77 15.78
CA GLU A 277 15.84 -3.59 16.99
C GLU A 277 14.38 -3.71 17.48
N ALA A 278 13.48 -4.09 16.60
CA ALA A 278 12.27 -4.76 17.05
C ALA A 278 12.66 -6.17 17.47
N LYS A 279 12.85 -6.42 18.77
CA LYS A 279 12.93 -7.78 19.31
C LYS A 279 11.71 -8.53 18.83
N GLN A 280 11.89 -9.41 17.83
CA GLN A 280 10.85 -10.33 17.41
C GLN A 280 10.37 -11.09 18.65
N ASN A 281 9.14 -10.79 19.07
CA ASN A 281 8.54 -11.47 20.20
C ASN A 281 8.16 -12.89 19.74
N LYS A 282 8.41 -13.91 20.54
CA LYS A 282 8.01 -15.30 20.24
C LYS A 282 6.49 -15.42 19.94
N SER A 283 5.69 -14.52 20.49
CA SER A 283 4.27 -14.35 20.20
C SER A 283 4.04 -13.97 18.74
N ASP A 284 4.76 -12.99 18.20
CA ASP A 284 4.59 -12.47 16.85
C ASP A 284 4.96 -13.53 15.80
N GLU A 285 6.04 -14.28 16.04
CA GLU A 285 6.44 -15.41 15.16
C GLU A 285 5.33 -16.48 15.09
N THR A 286 4.68 -16.76 16.21
CA THR A 286 3.58 -17.72 16.26
C THR A 286 2.35 -17.20 15.51
N LEU A 287 1.97 -15.93 15.70
CA LEU A 287 0.87 -15.29 15.00
C LEU A 287 1.09 -15.26 13.48
N ARG A 288 2.32 -14.95 13.04
CA ARG A 288 2.70 -15.03 11.61
C ARG A 288 2.53 -16.43 11.04
N LYS A 289 2.97 -17.43 11.80
CA LYS A 289 2.82 -18.84 11.37
C LYS A 289 1.35 -19.22 11.21
N ILE A 290 0.51 -18.84 12.17
CA ILE A 290 -0.95 -19.08 12.11
C ILE A 290 -1.55 -18.39 10.89
N ALA A 291 -1.25 -17.10 10.69
CA ALA A 291 -1.74 -16.33 9.56
C ALA A 291 -1.33 -16.93 8.20
N ASN A 292 -0.08 -17.37 8.08
CA ASN A 292 0.40 -18.02 6.85
C ASN A 292 -0.29 -19.36 6.56
N LEU A 293 -0.54 -20.17 7.58
CA LEU A 293 -1.26 -21.44 7.41
C LEU A 293 -2.73 -21.21 7.02
N GLU A 294 -3.38 -20.20 7.61
CA GLU A 294 -4.74 -19.78 7.22
C GLU A 294 -4.83 -19.41 5.74
N ILE A 295 -3.92 -18.54 5.26
CA ILE A 295 -3.86 -18.16 3.84
C ILE A 295 -3.67 -19.39 2.95
N GLN A 296 -2.76 -20.30 3.33
CA GLN A 296 -2.50 -21.51 2.53
C GLN A 296 -3.70 -22.45 2.48
N ILE A 297 -4.50 -22.55 3.54
CA ILE A 297 -5.75 -23.31 3.55
C ILE A 297 -6.74 -22.69 2.56
N GLU A 298 -6.98 -21.38 2.65
CA GLU A 298 -7.86 -20.65 1.73
C GLU A 298 -7.43 -20.81 0.25
N GLU A 299 -6.12 -20.83 -0.02
CA GLU A 299 -5.58 -21.01 -1.38
C GLU A 299 -5.69 -22.45 -1.91
N ASN A 300 -5.80 -23.45 -1.05
CA ASN A 300 -5.73 -24.87 -1.41
C ASN A 300 -7.00 -25.69 -1.08
N GLU A 301 -8.12 -25.06 -0.81
CA GLU A 301 -9.38 -25.74 -0.48
C GLU A 301 -9.79 -26.82 -1.51
N SER A 302 -9.46 -26.62 -2.79
CA SER A 302 -9.75 -27.58 -3.87
C SER A 302 -8.73 -28.73 -3.99
N ASN A 303 -7.59 -28.65 -3.30
CA ASN A 303 -6.53 -29.66 -3.34
C ASN A 303 -6.53 -30.52 -2.06
N ASN A 304 -7.32 -31.58 -2.07
CA ASN A 304 -7.59 -32.42 -0.90
C ASN A 304 -6.34 -32.96 -0.16
N LYS A 305 -5.21 -33.16 -0.83
CA LYS A 305 -3.99 -33.66 -0.18
C LYS A 305 -3.28 -32.54 0.58
N ILE A 306 -3.02 -31.41 -0.08
CA ILE A 306 -2.33 -30.25 0.53
C ILE A 306 -3.20 -29.69 1.66
N PHE A 307 -4.50 -29.57 1.44
CA PHE A 307 -5.45 -29.11 2.44
C PHE A 307 -5.37 -29.95 3.73
N LYS A 308 -5.38 -31.30 3.62
CA LYS A 308 -5.25 -32.20 4.80
C LYS A 308 -3.93 -32.02 5.53
N GLU A 309 -2.82 -31.82 4.81
CA GLU A 309 -1.51 -31.60 5.42
C GLU A 309 -1.48 -30.26 6.20
N LEU A 310 -2.08 -29.19 5.66
CA LEU A 310 -2.17 -27.88 6.30
C LEU A 310 -3.05 -27.90 7.56
N VAL A 311 -4.21 -28.55 7.48
CA VAL A 311 -5.10 -28.76 8.64
C VAL A 311 -4.36 -29.50 9.76
N THR A 312 -3.62 -30.56 9.42
CA THR A 312 -2.82 -31.30 10.39
C THR A 312 -1.76 -30.40 11.05
N GLN A 313 -1.07 -29.56 10.29
CA GLN A 313 -0.08 -28.61 10.85
C GLN A 313 -0.70 -27.60 11.82
N LEU A 314 -1.91 -27.10 11.54
CA LEU A 314 -2.64 -26.21 12.47
C LEU A 314 -3.04 -26.94 13.75
N ILE A 315 -3.50 -28.17 13.64
CA ILE A 315 -3.88 -29.00 14.80
C ILE A 315 -2.65 -29.27 15.67
N ASP A 316 -1.52 -29.63 15.09
CA ASP A 316 -0.26 -29.86 15.82
C ASP A 316 0.21 -28.58 16.54
N LEU A 317 0.11 -27.43 15.86
CA LEU A 317 0.43 -26.14 16.46
C LEU A 317 -0.49 -25.81 17.64
N ARG A 318 -1.80 -26.09 17.49
CA ARG A 318 -2.80 -25.92 18.57
C ARG A 318 -2.46 -26.76 19.79
N LEU A 319 -2.11 -28.03 19.60
CA LEU A 319 -1.69 -28.93 20.68
C LEU A 319 -0.47 -28.40 21.42
N LYS A 320 0.54 -27.97 20.69
CA LYS A 320 1.74 -27.37 21.25
C LYS A 320 1.41 -26.15 22.10
N LEU A 321 0.60 -25.23 21.60
CA LEU A 321 0.19 -24.01 22.32
C LEU A 321 -0.60 -24.35 23.60
N ARG A 322 -1.48 -25.37 23.58
CA ARG A 322 -2.17 -25.85 24.79
C ARG A 322 -1.19 -26.41 25.83
N SER A 323 -0.18 -27.16 25.39
CA SER A 323 0.86 -27.67 26.29
C SER A 323 1.70 -26.56 26.93
N GLU A 324 1.89 -25.45 26.20
CA GLU A 324 2.56 -24.25 26.68
C GLU A 324 1.60 -23.32 27.50
N LYS A 325 0.34 -23.73 27.72
CA LYS A 325 -0.72 -22.95 28.38
C LYS A 325 -1.09 -21.63 27.68
N ASN A 326 -0.79 -21.54 26.39
CA ASN A 326 -1.22 -20.40 25.55
C ASN A 326 -2.60 -20.70 24.95
N TYR A 327 -3.62 -20.56 25.77
CA TYR A 327 -5.00 -20.89 25.38
C TYR A 327 -5.57 -19.91 24.37
N GLU A 328 -5.22 -18.65 24.43
CA GLU A 328 -5.70 -17.61 23.51
C GLU A 328 -5.34 -17.95 22.06
N MET A 329 -4.07 -18.24 21.78
CA MET A 329 -3.64 -18.61 20.42
C MET A 329 -4.17 -19.99 20.01
N SER A 330 -4.35 -20.91 20.95
CA SER A 330 -4.97 -22.21 20.70
C SER A 330 -6.43 -22.09 20.27
N ASP A 331 -7.19 -21.19 20.90
CA ASP A 331 -8.59 -20.96 20.57
C ASP A 331 -8.71 -20.22 19.23
N MET A 332 -7.80 -19.28 18.94
CA MET A 332 -7.72 -18.65 17.61
C MET A 332 -7.55 -19.67 16.46
N ILE A 333 -6.73 -20.70 16.65
CA ILE A 333 -6.61 -21.80 15.65
C ILE A 333 -7.91 -22.57 15.52
N ARG A 334 -8.62 -22.82 16.61
CA ARG A 334 -9.93 -23.46 16.57
C ARG A 334 -10.92 -22.67 15.72
N ASP A 335 -10.97 -21.34 15.94
CA ASP A 335 -11.88 -20.45 15.19
C ASP A 335 -11.57 -20.47 13.70
N ILE A 336 -10.27 -20.48 13.31
CA ILE A 336 -9.85 -20.62 11.91
C ILE A 336 -10.35 -21.93 11.30
N LEU A 337 -10.16 -23.03 12.00
CA LEU A 337 -10.61 -24.35 11.51
C LEU A 337 -12.13 -24.42 11.38
N GLU A 338 -12.88 -23.89 12.35
CA GLU A 338 -14.33 -23.81 12.31
C GLU A 338 -14.86 -22.93 11.17
N SER A 339 -14.22 -21.79 10.92
CA SER A 339 -14.57 -20.89 9.79
C SER A 339 -14.26 -21.51 8.42
N SER A 340 -13.32 -22.44 8.37
CA SER A 340 -13.00 -23.25 7.18
C SER A 340 -13.83 -24.54 7.08
N ASN A 341 -14.97 -24.61 7.74
CA ASN A 341 -15.86 -25.80 7.80
C ASN A 341 -15.19 -27.08 8.32
N ILE A 342 -14.15 -26.94 9.16
CA ILE A 342 -13.46 -28.07 9.78
C ILE A 342 -13.93 -28.23 11.22
N GLN A 343 -14.51 -29.34 11.53
CA GLN A 343 -14.88 -29.70 12.89
C GLN A 343 -13.77 -30.52 13.55
N ILE A 344 -13.36 -30.11 14.75
CA ILE A 344 -12.35 -30.81 15.57
C ILE A 344 -13.09 -31.52 16.69
N GLU A 345 -12.77 -32.80 16.91
CA GLU A 345 -13.21 -33.58 18.06
C GLU A 345 -12.01 -33.85 18.98
N ASP A 346 -11.97 -33.13 20.12
CA ASP A 346 -10.92 -33.29 21.13
C ASP A 346 -11.16 -34.61 21.90
N SER A 347 -10.32 -35.62 21.68
CA SER A 347 -10.22 -36.80 22.55
C SER A 347 -8.95 -36.72 23.39
N THR A 348 -8.88 -37.53 24.47
CA THR A 348 -7.77 -37.49 25.45
C THR A 348 -6.40 -37.79 24.85
N ASP A 349 -6.33 -38.52 23.72
CA ASP A 349 -5.07 -39.01 23.12
C ASP A 349 -4.88 -38.67 21.65
N LYS A 350 -5.94 -38.19 20.96
CA LYS A 350 -5.87 -37.77 19.54
C LYS A 350 -6.91 -36.69 19.26
N ILE A 351 -6.56 -35.76 18.37
CA ILE A 351 -7.52 -34.85 17.76
C ILE A 351 -7.93 -35.46 16.41
N GLU A 352 -9.21 -35.81 16.29
CA GLU A 352 -9.80 -36.17 15.01
C GLU A 352 -10.53 -34.98 14.42
N TRP A 353 -10.50 -34.86 13.12
CA TRP A 353 -11.15 -33.76 12.43
C TRP A 353 -11.89 -34.25 11.19
N LYS A 354 -12.97 -33.55 10.84
CA LYS A 354 -13.78 -33.81 9.65
C LYS A 354 -14.23 -32.47 9.03
N ILE A 355 -14.44 -32.49 7.72
CA ILE A 355 -15.07 -31.38 7.02
C ILE A 355 -16.57 -31.44 7.33
N LYS A 356 -17.19 -30.33 7.71
CA LYS A 356 -18.64 -30.23 7.84
C LYS A 356 -19.26 -30.24 6.44
N ASP A 357 -20.25 -31.10 6.24
CA ASP A 357 -21.04 -31.15 5.00
C ASP A 357 -21.88 -29.90 4.79
#